data_819c9506850d9ee51e59c3ddfe4eb050
#
_entry.id   819c9506850d9ee51e59c3ddfe4eb050
#
_cell.length_a   1.000
_cell.length_b   1.000
_cell.length_c   1.000
_cell.angle_alpha   90.00
_cell.angle_beta   90.00
_cell.angle_gamma   90.00
#
_symmetry.space_group_name_H-M   'P 1'
#
loop_
_entity.id
_entity.type
_entity.pdbx_description
1 polymer ?
#
loop_
_entity_poly.entity_id
_entity_poly.type
_entity_poly.pdbx_seq_one_letter_code
_entity_poly.pdbx_strand_id
1 'polypeptide(L)'
;MKMHCARLPRQGVYEILEESTDMNKAYIEEKMSELPIVQYDWIDTAELVFTDRVRMICQTECPMYNKTWACPPAVGTVEECRERCLRYDHALMFTTMVEVRDIANIEETLATRHDHEEVTRQVAELVREQCGDVLVLSTEACAICEHCAWPDAPCRHPDRMFPCVESHGILATDIAERHGIEFIGGNVVTWFSLVFYQ
;
A
#
# COMPACT_ATOMS: atom_id res chain seq x y z
N MET A 1 32.16 -50.33 51.08
CA MET A 1 32.61 -49.16 50.38
C MET A 1 31.56 -48.81 49.31
N LYS A 2 30.60 -47.91 49.62
CA LYS A 2 29.49 -47.57 48.73
C LYS A 2 29.84 -46.23 48.06
N MET A 3 30.03 -46.27 46.72
CA MET A 3 30.26 -45.07 45.95
C MET A 3 28.92 -44.32 45.71
N HIS A 4 28.84 -43.06 46.18
CA HIS A 4 27.73 -42.19 45.91
C HIS A 4 27.97 -41.55 44.54
N CYS A 5 27.04 -41.77 43.63
CA CYS A 5 27.00 -41.12 42.35
C CYS A 5 26.32 -39.75 42.52
N ALA A 6 27.09 -38.66 42.41
CA ALA A 6 26.53 -37.30 42.42
C ALA A 6 25.83 -37.00 41.08
N ARG A 7 24.55 -36.62 41.18
CA ARG A 7 23.77 -36.11 40.03
C ARG A 7 24.21 -34.67 39.74
N LEU A 8 24.63 -34.44 38.51
CA LEU A 8 24.83 -33.09 37.97
C LEU A 8 23.48 -32.38 37.82
N PRO A 9 23.38 -31.07 38.03
CA PRO A 9 22.15 -30.32 37.83
C PRO A 9 21.85 -30.22 36.33
N ARG A 10 20.57 -30.41 36.00
CA ARG A 10 20.04 -30.21 34.64
C ARG A 10 20.19 -28.74 34.26
N GLN A 11 20.87 -28.48 33.15
CA GLN A 11 20.94 -27.18 32.50
C GLN A 11 19.53 -26.66 32.24
N GLY A 12 19.25 -25.44 32.66
CA GLY A 12 18.00 -24.74 32.41
C GLY A 12 17.78 -24.58 30.92
N VAL A 13 16.62 -24.97 30.46
CA VAL A 13 16.09 -24.63 29.17
C VAL A 13 15.79 -23.14 29.23
N TYR A 14 16.60 -22.33 28.54
CA TYR A 14 16.22 -20.94 28.26
C TYR A 14 15.05 -21.03 27.27
N GLU A 15 13.84 -20.80 27.76
CA GLU A 15 12.73 -20.39 26.91
C GLU A 15 13.16 -19.05 26.25
N ILE A 16 13.50 -19.13 24.98
CA ILE A 16 13.55 -17.96 24.14
C ILE A 16 12.08 -17.52 24.05
N LEU A 17 11.74 -16.48 24.82
CA LEU A 17 10.53 -15.72 24.59
C LEU A 17 10.70 -15.14 23.17
N GLU A 18 10.03 -15.71 22.20
CA GLU A 18 9.76 -15.02 20.95
C GLU A 18 8.94 -13.79 21.37
N GLU A 19 9.60 -12.64 21.47
CA GLU A 19 8.90 -11.36 21.45
C GLU A 19 8.15 -11.36 20.13
N SER A 20 6.84 -11.56 20.17
CA SER A 20 5.98 -11.25 19.05
C SER A 20 6.16 -9.76 18.83
N THR A 21 6.85 -9.39 17.77
CA THR A 21 6.94 -8.01 17.29
C THR A 21 5.61 -7.65 16.69
N ASP A 22 4.59 -7.58 17.53
CA ASP A 22 3.28 -7.09 17.15
C ASP A 22 3.46 -5.61 16.80
N MET A 23 3.13 -5.24 15.56
CA MET A 23 3.26 -3.87 15.07
C MET A 23 2.54 -2.89 16.00
N ASN A 24 3.23 -1.86 16.43
CA ASN A 24 2.66 -0.83 17.29
C ASN A 24 1.76 0.13 16.48
N LYS A 25 0.52 -0.32 16.20
CA LYS A 25 -0.48 0.47 15.48
C LYS A 25 -0.72 1.83 16.13
N ALA A 26 -0.78 1.89 17.48
CA ALA A 26 -1.02 3.14 18.20
C ALA A 26 0.08 4.18 17.94
N TYR A 27 1.35 3.75 17.83
CA TYR A 27 2.44 4.65 17.46
C TYR A 27 2.28 5.17 16.02
N ILE A 28 1.92 4.30 15.08
CA ILE A 28 1.70 4.70 13.68
C ILE A 28 0.54 5.69 13.60
N GLU A 29 -0.58 5.42 14.29
CA GLU A 29 -1.76 6.29 14.34
C GLU A 29 -1.44 7.65 14.94
N GLU A 30 -0.63 7.70 16.02
CA GLU A 30 -0.15 8.95 16.61
C GLU A 30 0.62 9.77 15.56
N LYS A 31 1.56 9.14 14.83
CA LYS A 31 2.32 9.82 13.78
C LYS A 31 1.47 10.22 12.58
N MET A 32 0.53 9.38 12.17
CA MET A 32 -0.41 9.69 11.11
C MET A 32 -1.31 10.89 11.45
N SER A 33 -1.60 11.14 12.72
CA SER A 33 -2.39 12.30 13.14
C SER A 33 -1.70 13.65 12.86
N GLU A 34 -0.38 13.65 12.62
CA GLU A 34 0.41 14.82 12.22
C GLU A 34 0.35 15.06 10.69
N LEU A 35 -0.20 14.12 9.91
CA LEU A 35 -0.29 14.14 8.45
C LEU A 35 -1.71 14.52 7.99
N PRO A 36 -1.89 15.03 6.77
CA PRO A 36 -3.21 15.40 6.24
C PRO A 36 -4.03 14.18 5.81
N ILE A 37 -4.07 13.15 6.65
CA ILE A 37 -4.89 11.95 6.47
C ILE A 37 -6.28 12.24 7.00
N VAL A 38 -7.30 11.94 6.20
CA VAL A 38 -8.70 12.24 6.55
C VAL A 38 -9.42 11.00 7.08
N GLN A 39 -9.15 9.86 6.45
CA GLN A 39 -9.74 8.58 6.84
C GLN A 39 -8.68 7.49 6.73
N TYR A 40 -8.74 6.50 7.60
CA TYR A 40 -7.91 5.30 7.51
C TYR A 40 -8.59 4.12 8.19
N ASP A 41 -8.18 2.89 7.82
CA ASP A 41 -8.52 1.67 8.53
C ASP A 41 -7.45 0.60 8.31
N TRP A 42 -7.37 -0.35 9.25
CA TRP A 42 -6.51 -1.52 9.20
C TRP A 42 -7.34 -2.71 8.70
N ILE A 43 -6.94 -3.29 7.58
CA ILE A 43 -7.69 -4.34 6.90
C ILE A 43 -6.89 -5.63 6.78
N ASP A 44 -7.58 -6.75 6.64
CA ASP A 44 -6.99 -8.01 6.22
C ASP A 44 -6.93 -8.06 4.68
N THR A 45 -5.79 -8.45 4.13
CA THR A 45 -5.62 -8.50 2.66
C THR A 45 -6.55 -9.51 1.99
N ALA A 46 -6.99 -10.53 2.75
CA ALA A 46 -7.99 -11.50 2.30
C ALA A 46 -9.35 -10.88 1.94
N GLU A 47 -9.62 -9.66 2.43
CA GLU A 47 -10.85 -8.93 2.12
C GLU A 47 -10.82 -8.24 0.74
N LEU A 48 -9.64 -8.09 0.14
CA LEU A 48 -9.49 -7.41 -1.14
C LEU A 48 -10.12 -8.19 -2.29
N VAL A 49 -10.92 -7.51 -3.08
CA VAL A 49 -11.54 -8.07 -4.29
C VAL A 49 -10.69 -7.71 -5.50
N PHE A 50 -10.11 -8.74 -6.13
CA PHE A 50 -9.35 -8.61 -7.38
C PHE A 50 -10.22 -9.01 -8.56
N THR A 51 -10.23 -8.21 -9.63
CA THR A 51 -11.11 -8.46 -10.77
C THR A 51 -10.52 -7.94 -12.09
N ASP A 52 -10.63 -8.75 -13.14
CA ASP A 52 -10.28 -8.36 -14.49
C ASP A 52 -11.13 -7.21 -15.03
N ARG A 53 -12.31 -6.95 -14.45
CA ARG A 53 -13.16 -5.82 -14.85
C ARG A 53 -12.48 -4.48 -14.57
N VAL A 54 -11.81 -4.33 -13.43
CA VAL A 54 -11.01 -3.13 -13.11
C VAL A 54 -9.85 -3.01 -14.10
N ARG A 55 -9.13 -4.11 -14.36
CA ARG A 55 -8.05 -4.13 -15.35
C ARG A 55 -8.52 -3.78 -16.76
N MET A 56 -9.73 -4.18 -17.14
CA MET A 56 -10.32 -3.85 -18.43
C MET A 56 -10.53 -2.34 -18.59
N ILE A 57 -10.93 -1.62 -17.53
CA ILE A 57 -11.04 -0.15 -17.54
C ILE A 57 -9.66 0.47 -17.83
N CYS A 58 -8.61 -0.02 -17.18
CA CYS A 58 -7.24 0.43 -17.50
C CYS A 58 -6.91 0.24 -18.99
N GLN A 59 -7.33 -0.87 -19.60
CA GLN A 59 -7.02 -1.19 -20.99
C GLN A 59 -7.82 -0.36 -22.01
N THR A 60 -9.07 -0.04 -21.69
CA THR A 60 -10.02 0.56 -22.65
C THR A 60 -10.16 2.07 -22.49
N GLU A 61 -9.93 2.62 -21.30
CA GLU A 61 -10.28 4.00 -20.98
C GLU A 61 -9.09 4.82 -20.47
N CYS A 62 -8.10 4.17 -19.81
CA CYS A 62 -7.01 4.90 -19.19
C CYS A 62 -5.92 5.29 -20.21
N PRO A 63 -5.62 6.58 -20.39
CA PRO A 63 -4.57 7.03 -21.31
C PRO A 63 -3.17 6.59 -20.90
N MET A 64 -2.98 6.15 -19.65
CA MET A 64 -1.69 5.70 -19.10
C MET A 64 -1.44 4.20 -19.28
N TYR A 65 -2.39 3.47 -19.86
CA TYR A 65 -2.17 2.06 -20.21
C TYR A 65 -0.95 1.89 -21.10
N ASN A 66 -0.07 0.97 -20.74
CA ASN A 66 1.18 0.68 -21.44
C ASN A 66 2.16 1.89 -21.59
N LYS A 67 2.13 2.81 -20.61
CA LYS A 67 2.99 4.01 -20.64
C LYS A 67 4.03 4.05 -19.52
N THR A 68 3.82 3.33 -18.42
CA THR A 68 4.70 3.40 -17.25
C THR A 68 4.89 2.04 -16.60
N TRP A 69 5.96 1.89 -15.81
CA TRP A 69 6.22 0.72 -14.97
C TRP A 69 5.16 0.50 -13.87
N ALA A 70 4.42 1.56 -13.51
CA ALA A 70 3.34 1.51 -12.51
C ALA A 70 2.00 1.04 -13.09
N CYS A 71 1.87 0.92 -14.42
CA CYS A 71 0.63 0.63 -15.12
C CYS A 71 0.66 -0.73 -15.84
N PRO A 72 -0.51 -1.31 -16.16
CA PRO A 72 -0.57 -2.49 -17.01
C PRO A 72 -0.03 -2.19 -18.43
N PRO A 73 0.62 -3.15 -19.08
CA PRO A 73 0.91 -4.52 -18.66
C PRO A 73 2.16 -4.68 -17.78
N ALA A 74 2.93 -3.61 -17.51
CA ALA A 74 4.21 -3.67 -16.79
C ALA A 74 4.09 -4.27 -15.38
N VAL A 75 3.00 -4.02 -14.67
CA VAL A 75 2.75 -4.57 -13.33
C VAL A 75 2.43 -6.07 -13.32
N GLY A 76 2.24 -6.70 -14.49
CA GLY A 76 1.86 -8.11 -14.64
C GLY A 76 0.34 -8.32 -14.78
N THR A 77 -0.10 -9.58 -14.76
CA THR A 77 -1.51 -9.99 -14.78
C THR A 77 -2.20 -9.68 -13.45
N VAL A 78 -3.54 -9.72 -13.44
CA VAL A 78 -4.31 -9.56 -12.18
C VAL A 78 -3.95 -10.66 -11.17
N GLU A 79 -3.75 -11.89 -11.63
CA GLU A 79 -3.37 -13.00 -10.75
C GLU A 79 -1.97 -12.80 -10.13
N GLU A 80 -0.97 -12.39 -10.92
CA GLU A 80 0.36 -12.07 -10.39
C GLU A 80 0.32 -10.90 -9.39
N CYS A 81 -0.52 -9.90 -9.66
CA CYS A 81 -0.75 -8.78 -8.74
C CYS A 81 -1.42 -9.26 -7.44
N ARG A 82 -2.45 -10.11 -7.55
CA ARG A 82 -3.14 -10.72 -6.43
C ARG A 82 -2.18 -11.54 -5.56
N GLU A 83 -1.40 -12.44 -6.17
CA GLU A 83 -0.39 -13.25 -5.45
C GLU A 83 0.64 -12.35 -4.74
N ARG A 84 1.01 -11.22 -5.33
CA ARG A 84 1.94 -10.27 -4.73
C ARG A 84 1.35 -9.60 -3.50
N CYS A 85 0.09 -9.15 -3.57
CA CYS A 85 -0.60 -8.52 -2.45
C CYS A 85 -0.85 -9.51 -1.32
N LEU A 86 -1.32 -10.73 -1.64
CA LEU A 86 -1.66 -11.77 -0.66
C LEU A 86 -0.43 -12.46 -0.03
N ARG A 87 0.79 -12.01 -0.32
CA ARG A 87 1.96 -12.38 0.48
C ARG A 87 2.03 -11.64 1.82
N TYR A 88 1.22 -10.61 1.97
CA TYR A 88 1.06 -9.83 3.20
C TYR A 88 -0.31 -10.14 3.79
N ASP A 89 -0.38 -10.32 5.10
CA ASP A 89 -1.63 -10.66 5.77
C ASP A 89 -2.52 -9.43 5.99
N HIS A 90 -1.90 -8.25 6.11
CA HIS A 90 -2.58 -7.02 6.47
C HIS A 90 -2.24 -5.86 5.53
N ALA A 91 -3.11 -4.85 5.52
CA ALA A 91 -2.80 -3.57 4.91
C ALA A 91 -3.39 -2.40 5.72
N LEU A 92 -2.69 -1.28 5.71
CA LEU A 92 -3.20 0.02 6.15
C LEU A 92 -3.79 0.73 4.93
N MET A 93 -5.07 1.03 5.00
CA MET A 93 -5.81 1.80 4.02
C MET A 93 -5.97 3.23 4.52
N PHE A 94 -5.72 4.24 3.68
CA PHE A 94 -5.94 5.62 4.07
C PHE A 94 -6.24 6.52 2.89
N THR A 95 -6.82 7.69 3.19
CA THR A 95 -7.13 8.73 2.22
C THR A 95 -6.58 10.07 2.62
N THR A 96 -6.26 10.90 1.62
CA THR A 96 -6.17 12.35 1.76
C THR A 96 -7.23 13.01 0.88
N MET A 97 -7.66 14.20 1.26
CA MET A 97 -8.68 14.95 0.52
C MET A 97 -8.19 16.36 0.25
N VAL A 98 -8.53 16.87 -0.93
CA VAL A 98 -8.20 18.24 -1.31
C VAL A 98 -9.34 18.84 -2.11
N GLU A 99 -9.70 20.07 -1.79
CA GLU A 99 -10.67 20.85 -2.57
C GLU A 99 -9.98 21.47 -3.78
N VAL A 100 -10.59 21.32 -4.95
CA VAL A 100 -10.15 21.92 -6.22
C VAL A 100 -11.21 22.89 -6.72
N ARG A 101 -10.86 23.80 -7.61
CA ARG A 101 -11.82 24.76 -8.17
C ARG A 101 -12.82 24.10 -9.11
N ASP A 102 -12.34 23.12 -9.87
CA ASP A 102 -13.13 22.36 -10.81
C ASP A 102 -12.63 20.92 -10.93
N ILE A 103 -13.40 19.97 -10.43
CA ILE A 103 -13.07 18.54 -10.48
C ILE A 103 -12.94 18.02 -11.94
N ALA A 104 -13.58 18.66 -12.90
CA ALA A 104 -13.46 18.31 -14.31
C ALA A 104 -12.14 18.80 -14.94
N ASN A 105 -11.41 19.68 -14.27
CA ASN A 105 -10.08 20.08 -14.68
C ASN A 105 -9.05 19.03 -14.25
N ILE A 106 -8.79 18.08 -15.16
CA ILE A 106 -7.88 16.94 -14.89
C ILE A 106 -6.47 17.42 -14.52
N GLU A 107 -5.97 18.47 -15.12
CA GLU A 107 -4.63 19.01 -14.81
C GLU A 107 -4.56 19.53 -13.37
N GLU A 108 -5.55 20.31 -12.93
CA GLU A 108 -5.64 20.79 -11.54
C GLU A 108 -5.78 19.62 -10.57
N THR A 109 -6.65 18.65 -10.88
CA THR A 109 -6.85 17.45 -10.06
C THR A 109 -5.55 16.64 -9.92
N LEU A 110 -4.90 16.31 -11.03
CA LEU A 110 -3.66 15.53 -11.01
C LEU A 110 -2.48 16.24 -10.33
N ALA A 111 -2.47 17.58 -10.34
CA ALA A 111 -1.41 18.34 -9.64
C ALA A 111 -1.43 18.09 -8.13
N THR A 112 -2.59 17.81 -7.53
CA THR A 112 -2.74 17.56 -6.09
C THR A 112 -2.23 16.17 -5.67
N ARG A 113 -2.02 15.25 -6.62
CA ARG A 113 -1.53 13.89 -6.35
C ARG A 113 -0.16 13.88 -5.71
N HIS A 114 0.72 14.82 -6.05
CA HIS A 114 2.08 14.89 -5.51
C HIS A 114 2.09 14.93 -3.98
N ASP A 115 1.20 15.72 -3.39
CA ASP A 115 1.10 15.86 -1.93
C ASP A 115 0.61 14.55 -1.28
N HIS A 116 -0.34 13.87 -1.91
CA HIS A 116 -0.79 12.54 -1.44
C HIS A 116 0.34 11.50 -1.53
N GLU A 117 1.10 11.46 -2.61
CA GLU A 117 2.25 10.54 -2.73
C GLU A 117 3.33 10.81 -1.68
N GLU A 118 3.53 12.08 -1.28
CA GLU A 118 4.46 12.39 -0.21
C GLU A 118 3.97 11.90 1.15
N VAL A 119 2.68 12.05 1.44
CA VAL A 119 2.04 11.43 2.62
C VAL A 119 2.17 9.91 2.57
N THR A 120 1.92 9.31 1.40
CA THR A 120 2.05 7.85 1.21
C THR A 120 3.46 7.36 1.51
N ARG A 121 4.51 8.11 1.12
CA ARG A 121 5.90 7.75 1.46
C ARG A 121 6.16 7.79 2.96
N GLN A 122 5.66 8.81 3.65
CA GLN A 122 5.83 8.95 5.10
C GLN A 122 5.12 7.83 5.85
N VAL A 123 3.88 7.50 5.47
CA VAL A 123 3.13 6.38 6.05
C VAL A 123 3.83 5.05 5.77
N ALA A 124 4.27 4.82 4.54
CA ALA A 124 5.00 3.60 4.18
C ALA A 124 6.29 3.44 4.99
N GLU A 125 7.00 4.53 5.29
CA GLU A 125 8.20 4.48 6.11
C GLU A 125 7.87 4.15 7.57
N LEU A 126 6.83 4.76 8.15
CA LEU A 126 6.37 4.44 9.51
C LEU A 126 6.03 2.94 9.65
N VAL A 127 5.32 2.37 8.67
CA VAL A 127 4.99 0.94 8.69
C VAL A 127 6.26 0.09 8.50
N ARG A 128 7.14 0.48 7.58
CA ARG A 128 8.41 -0.23 7.30
C ARG A 128 9.34 -0.28 8.51
N GLU A 129 9.41 0.79 9.29
CA GLU A 129 10.18 0.84 10.55
C GLU A 129 9.72 -0.22 11.55
N GLN A 130 8.45 -0.60 11.53
CA GLN A 130 7.87 -1.58 12.45
C GLN A 130 7.89 -3.01 11.90
N CYS A 131 7.66 -3.19 10.60
CA CYS A 131 7.42 -4.50 9.98
C CYS A 131 8.52 -4.93 9.01
N GLY A 132 9.44 -4.03 8.62
CA GLY A 132 10.51 -4.30 7.65
C GLY A 132 10.03 -4.20 6.20
N ASP A 133 9.52 -5.27 5.60
CA ASP A 133 9.08 -5.26 4.20
C ASP A 133 7.64 -4.77 4.05
N VAL A 134 7.42 -3.90 3.07
CA VAL A 134 6.09 -3.36 2.73
C VAL A 134 5.90 -3.30 1.22
N LEU A 135 4.68 -3.57 0.77
CA LEU A 135 4.22 -3.25 -0.58
C LEU A 135 3.32 -2.03 -0.51
N VAL A 136 3.56 -1.04 -1.38
CA VAL A 136 2.76 0.18 -1.43
C VAL A 136 2.03 0.27 -2.76
N LEU A 137 0.72 0.46 -2.70
CA LEU A 137 -0.11 0.84 -3.83
C LEU A 137 -0.71 2.21 -3.54
N SER A 138 -0.59 3.12 -4.51
CA SER A 138 -1.10 4.47 -4.39
C SER A 138 -2.17 4.73 -5.46
N THR A 139 -2.28 5.93 -5.91
CA THR A 139 -3.31 6.38 -6.85
C THR A 139 -2.68 6.80 -8.17
N GLU A 140 -3.44 6.70 -9.26
CA GLU A 140 -3.07 7.14 -10.60
C GLU A 140 -1.74 6.54 -11.15
N ALA A 141 -1.32 6.98 -12.31
CA ALA A 141 -0.05 6.57 -12.91
C ALA A 141 1.15 7.30 -12.28
N CYS A 142 2.29 6.63 -12.24
CA CYS A 142 3.54 7.24 -11.76
C CYS A 142 3.92 8.49 -12.59
N ALA A 143 4.26 9.59 -11.91
CA ALA A 143 4.72 10.86 -12.51
C ALA A 143 6.09 11.33 -11.99
N ILE A 144 6.92 10.42 -11.48
CA ILE A 144 8.28 10.75 -11.01
C ILE A 144 9.16 11.25 -12.17
N CYS A 145 9.00 10.64 -13.34
CA CYS A 145 9.77 11.00 -14.53
C CYS A 145 8.87 11.71 -15.55
N GLU A 146 9.37 12.74 -16.19
CA GLU A 146 8.71 13.39 -17.33
C GLU A 146 8.38 12.37 -18.44
N HIS A 147 9.34 11.46 -18.71
CA HIS A 147 9.15 10.32 -19.61
C HIS A 147 9.61 9.04 -18.91
N CYS A 148 8.68 8.07 -18.79
CA CYS A 148 9.00 6.77 -18.19
C CYS A 148 9.97 5.98 -19.09
N ALA A 149 10.81 5.16 -18.46
CA ALA A 149 11.73 4.26 -19.18
C ALA A 149 11.03 3.02 -19.78
N TRP A 150 9.77 2.77 -19.43
CA TRP A 150 8.97 1.68 -19.98
C TRP A 150 8.71 1.87 -21.49
N PRO A 151 8.78 0.81 -22.33
CA PRO A 151 9.21 -0.57 -22.01
C PRO A 151 10.73 -0.80 -22.19
N ASP A 152 11.48 0.18 -22.68
CA ASP A 152 12.80 0.00 -23.29
C ASP A 152 13.93 -0.18 -22.25
N ALA A 153 13.72 0.28 -21.00
CA ALA A 153 14.71 0.18 -19.92
C ALA A 153 14.04 0.03 -18.55
N PRO A 154 14.76 -0.51 -17.53
CA PRO A 154 14.26 -0.62 -16.17
C PRO A 154 13.82 0.72 -15.57
N CYS A 155 12.93 0.67 -14.59
CA CYS A 155 12.52 1.86 -13.83
C CYS A 155 13.75 2.55 -13.21
N ARG A 156 13.84 3.89 -13.35
CA ARG A 156 14.94 4.68 -12.78
C ARG A 156 14.80 4.91 -11.29
N HIS A 157 13.59 4.72 -10.75
CA HIS A 157 13.23 5.00 -9.36
C HIS A 157 12.36 3.88 -8.77
N PRO A 158 12.83 2.61 -8.80
CA PRO A 158 12.00 1.48 -8.37
C PRO A 158 11.56 1.60 -6.90
N ASP A 159 12.41 2.15 -6.03
CA ASP A 159 12.14 2.31 -4.61
C ASP A 159 11.18 3.47 -4.28
N ARG A 160 10.86 4.29 -5.27
CA ARG A 160 9.98 5.46 -5.12
C ARG A 160 8.69 5.37 -5.93
N MET A 161 8.65 4.44 -6.87
CA MET A 161 7.50 4.23 -7.76
C MET A 161 6.45 3.39 -7.05
N PHE A 162 5.24 3.95 -6.95
CA PHE A 162 4.08 3.22 -6.46
C PHE A 162 3.16 2.91 -7.64
N PRO A 163 2.81 1.62 -7.85
CA PRO A 163 1.71 1.25 -8.75
C PRO A 163 0.38 1.74 -8.18
N CYS A 164 -0.61 1.99 -9.03
CA CYS A 164 -1.93 2.33 -8.53
C CYS A 164 -2.73 1.08 -8.12
N VAL A 165 -3.67 1.27 -7.20
CA VAL A 165 -4.53 0.20 -6.66
C VAL A 165 -5.28 -0.50 -7.80
N GLU A 166 -5.87 0.26 -8.71
CA GLU A 166 -6.61 -0.26 -9.86
C GLU A 166 -5.71 -1.00 -10.85
N SER A 167 -4.43 -0.62 -10.95
CA SER A 167 -3.46 -1.34 -11.79
C SER A 167 -3.26 -2.79 -11.33
N HIS A 168 -3.55 -3.10 -10.08
CA HIS A 168 -3.52 -4.44 -9.51
C HIS A 168 -4.85 -5.19 -9.65
N GLY A 169 -5.86 -4.57 -10.27
CA GLY A 169 -7.19 -5.15 -10.40
C GLY A 169 -8.02 -5.11 -9.13
N ILE A 170 -7.60 -4.34 -8.12
CA ILE A 170 -8.31 -4.19 -6.85
C ILE A 170 -9.51 -3.26 -7.05
N LEU A 171 -10.67 -3.71 -6.57
CA LEU A 171 -11.90 -2.92 -6.54
C LEU A 171 -11.89 -2.04 -5.28
N ALA A 172 -11.24 -0.87 -5.40
CA ALA A 172 -11.02 0.06 -4.27
C ALA A 172 -12.34 0.53 -3.62
N THR A 173 -13.38 0.74 -4.42
CA THR A 173 -14.70 1.17 -3.92
C THR A 173 -15.36 0.13 -3.02
N ASP A 174 -15.17 -1.16 -3.28
CA ASP A 174 -15.75 -2.25 -2.49
C ASP A 174 -15.13 -2.31 -1.08
N ILE A 175 -13.80 -2.26 -1.00
CA ILE A 175 -13.11 -2.29 0.30
C ILE A 175 -13.37 -0.98 1.07
N ALA A 176 -13.38 0.15 0.41
CA ALA A 176 -13.67 1.44 1.01
C ALA A 176 -15.08 1.47 1.63
N GLU A 177 -16.11 1.02 0.90
CA GLU A 177 -17.49 0.97 1.38
C GLU A 177 -17.64 0.08 2.61
N ARG A 178 -17.02 -1.11 2.60
CA ARG A 178 -17.07 -2.05 3.73
C ARG A 178 -16.43 -1.51 5.00
N HIS A 179 -15.43 -0.65 4.87
CA HIS A 179 -14.70 -0.04 5.98
C HIS A 179 -15.12 1.40 6.28
N GLY A 180 -16.23 1.87 5.68
CA GLY A 180 -16.77 3.19 5.95
C GLY A 180 -15.90 4.36 5.47
N ILE A 181 -15.01 4.11 4.51
CA ILE A 181 -14.25 5.15 3.82
C ILE A 181 -15.15 5.79 2.77
N GLU A 182 -15.34 7.09 2.87
CA GLU A 182 -16.25 7.84 2.00
C GLU A 182 -15.47 8.60 0.92
N PHE A 183 -15.92 8.48 -0.32
CA PHE A 183 -15.49 9.35 -1.42
C PHE A 183 -16.45 10.52 -1.50
N ILE A 184 -15.99 11.70 -1.07
CA ILE A 184 -16.83 12.92 -1.00
C ILE A 184 -17.01 13.45 -2.43
N GLY A 185 -18.24 13.79 -2.78
CA GLY A 185 -18.57 14.38 -4.07
C GLY A 185 -18.31 15.89 -4.14
N GLY A 186 -18.67 16.51 -5.26
CA GLY A 186 -18.42 17.92 -5.53
C GLY A 186 -17.00 18.18 -6.03
N ASN A 187 -16.41 19.29 -5.62
CA ASN A 187 -15.05 19.66 -6.00
C ASN A 187 -13.98 19.15 -5.01
N VAL A 188 -14.19 17.98 -4.43
CA VAL A 188 -13.24 17.32 -3.52
C VAL A 188 -12.62 16.12 -4.22
N VAL A 189 -11.31 16.10 -4.31
CA VAL A 189 -10.52 14.95 -4.76
C VAL A 189 -10.17 14.11 -3.56
N THR A 190 -10.54 12.84 -3.57
CA THR A 190 -10.15 11.86 -2.55
C THR A 190 -9.09 10.93 -3.14
N TRP A 191 -7.87 11.03 -2.64
CA TRP A 191 -6.78 10.14 -2.98
C TRP A 191 -6.71 8.97 -2.01
N PHE A 192 -6.36 7.78 -2.50
CA PHE A 192 -6.45 6.52 -1.76
C PHE A 192 -5.17 5.71 -1.91
N SER A 193 -4.65 5.19 -0.80
CA SER A 193 -3.48 4.31 -0.79
C SER A 193 -3.65 3.10 0.10
N LEU A 194 -2.90 2.03 -0.21
CA LEU A 194 -2.75 0.82 0.57
C LEU A 194 -1.26 0.59 0.88
N VAL A 195 -0.94 0.37 2.14
CA VAL A 195 0.38 -0.06 2.60
C VAL A 195 0.25 -1.45 3.19
N PHE A 196 0.72 -2.46 2.47
CA PHE A 196 0.68 -3.87 2.85
C PHE A 196 1.85 -4.21 3.76
N TYR A 197 1.60 -5.05 4.77
CA TYR A 197 2.60 -5.49 5.74
C TYR A 197 2.29 -6.89 6.29
N GLN A 198 3.32 -7.49 6.91
CA GLN A 198 3.20 -8.79 7.58
C GLN A 198 3.00 -8.62 9.07
#